data_91ef2c65670eed455c2953770663ff25
#
_entry.id   91ef2c65670eed455c2953770663ff25
#
_cell.length_a   1.000
_cell.length_b   1.000
_cell.length_c   1.000
_cell.angle_alpha   90.00
_cell.angle_beta   90.00
_cell.angle_gamma   90.00
#
_symmetry.space_group_name_H-M   'P 1'
#
loop_
_entity.id
_entity.type
_entity.pdbx_description
1 polymer ?
#
loop_
_entity_poly.entity_id
_entity_poly.type
_entity_poly.pdbx_seq_one_letter_code
_entity_poly.pdbx_strand_id
1 'polypeptide(L)'
;MITLRQTIRILLVLLLALHTQSCKRNTETNYHIRGQVTDADDGTALAGVSIEIEKQVVQNGIYGNTYQNALVTSTNSSGAFEGSWLRENFAALRLLATKDNYISSEKSLDIDDFEGGSAVIQNVAIYKEAFSSLRFQHFNGSSNDRLSFTFLNAIFDCNCCSNGWKTWQGADIDTTLTCRAYGNRWLKYQVLTQLGSSDTSYVDSIYCEAFTTTSRNIQY
;
A
#
# COMPACT_ATOMS: atom_id res chain seq x y z
N MET A 1 32.27 -57.63 -34.54
CA MET A 1 32.78 -56.31 -35.00
C MET A 1 31.59 -55.43 -35.40
N ILE A 2 31.28 -54.38 -34.62
CA ILE A 2 30.23 -53.41 -34.97
C ILE A 2 30.83 -52.54 -36.07
N THR A 3 30.13 -52.47 -37.20
CA THR A 3 30.61 -51.67 -38.34
C THR A 3 30.49 -50.17 -38.04
N LEU A 4 31.42 -49.38 -38.53
CA LEU A 4 31.43 -47.92 -38.38
C LEU A 4 30.05 -47.25 -38.71
N ARG A 5 29.33 -47.82 -39.68
CA ARG A 5 27.98 -47.40 -40.06
C ARG A 5 26.92 -47.62 -38.96
N GLN A 6 27.06 -48.69 -38.15
CA GLN A 6 26.16 -48.96 -37.03
C GLN A 6 26.41 -48.02 -35.86
N THR A 7 27.65 -47.70 -35.56
CA THR A 7 28.00 -46.74 -34.50
C THR A 7 27.47 -45.32 -34.84
N ILE A 8 27.60 -44.89 -36.11
CA ILE A 8 27.08 -43.57 -36.53
C ILE A 8 25.55 -43.51 -36.44
N ARG A 9 24.84 -44.60 -36.78
CA ARG A 9 23.36 -44.62 -36.67
C ARG A 9 22.91 -44.59 -35.21
N ILE A 10 23.58 -45.27 -34.33
CA ILE A 10 23.28 -45.27 -32.88
C ILE A 10 23.54 -43.87 -32.29
N LEU A 11 24.63 -43.21 -32.68
CA LEU A 11 24.96 -41.90 -32.23
C LEU A 11 23.92 -40.84 -32.69
N LEU A 12 23.44 -40.96 -33.96
CA LEU A 12 22.43 -40.08 -34.51
C LEU A 12 21.09 -40.23 -33.80
N VAL A 13 20.68 -41.45 -33.47
CA VAL A 13 19.46 -41.74 -32.73
C VAL A 13 19.52 -41.21 -31.28
N LEU A 14 20.68 -41.35 -30.63
CA LEU A 14 20.92 -40.77 -29.32
C LEU A 14 20.88 -39.25 -29.31
N LEU A 15 21.48 -38.59 -30.34
CA LEU A 15 21.39 -37.13 -30.50
C LEU A 15 19.95 -36.66 -30.73
N LEU A 16 19.15 -37.37 -31.54
CA LEU A 16 17.73 -37.01 -31.74
C LEU A 16 16.91 -37.19 -30.43
N ALA A 17 17.20 -38.21 -29.64
CA ALA A 17 16.54 -38.44 -28.37
C ALA A 17 16.81 -37.37 -27.30
N LEU A 18 17.98 -36.70 -27.37
CA LEU A 18 18.36 -35.63 -26.48
C LEU A 18 17.63 -34.30 -26.78
N HIS A 19 17.09 -34.15 -28.00
CA HIS A 19 16.40 -32.92 -28.40
C HIS A 19 14.89 -32.93 -28.11
N THR A 20 14.34 -34.04 -27.59
CA THR A 20 12.92 -34.12 -27.21
C THR A 20 12.65 -33.69 -25.74
N GLN A 21 13.56 -32.97 -25.10
CA GLN A 21 13.21 -32.24 -23.90
C GLN A 21 12.35 -31.04 -24.33
N SER A 22 11.14 -31.34 -24.76
CA SER A 22 10.07 -30.37 -24.92
C SER A 22 9.98 -29.56 -23.64
N CYS A 23 10.14 -28.24 -23.74
CA CYS A 23 9.73 -27.33 -22.69
C CYS A 23 8.35 -27.79 -22.21
N LYS A 24 8.25 -28.30 -20.98
CA LYS A 24 6.97 -28.57 -20.36
C LYS A 24 6.25 -27.23 -20.30
N ARG A 25 5.30 -27.01 -21.24
CA ARG A 25 4.42 -25.86 -21.17
C ARG A 25 3.71 -25.97 -19.85
N ASN A 26 3.85 -24.98 -19.01
CA ASN A 26 3.15 -24.95 -17.73
C ASN A 26 1.65 -25.07 -18.03
N THR A 27 1.05 -26.18 -17.60
CA THR A 27 -0.37 -26.47 -17.77
C THR A 27 -1.19 -26.00 -16.60
N GLU A 28 -0.57 -25.30 -15.64
CA GLU A 28 -1.30 -24.68 -14.54
C GLU A 28 -2.34 -23.71 -15.09
N THR A 29 -3.57 -23.94 -14.69
CA THR A 29 -4.72 -23.11 -15.08
C THR A 29 -4.99 -21.98 -14.09
N ASN A 30 -4.29 -21.97 -12.97
CA ASN A 30 -4.44 -21.01 -11.89
C ASN A 30 -3.15 -20.27 -11.59
N TYR A 31 -3.28 -19.02 -11.17
CA TYR A 31 -2.25 -18.29 -10.44
C TYR A 31 -2.38 -18.60 -8.96
N HIS A 32 -1.26 -18.66 -8.25
CA HIS A 32 -1.20 -18.94 -6.82
C HIS A 32 -0.43 -17.87 -6.08
N ILE A 33 -0.93 -17.45 -4.95
CA ILE A 33 -0.29 -16.47 -4.06
C ILE A 33 -0.34 -16.97 -2.63
N ARG A 34 0.69 -16.68 -1.86
CA ARG A 34 0.73 -16.86 -0.40
C ARG A 34 1.57 -15.79 0.24
N GLY A 35 1.39 -15.58 1.53
CA GLY A 35 2.19 -14.61 2.26
C GLY A 35 1.80 -14.52 3.71
N GLN A 36 2.35 -13.52 4.36
CA GLN A 36 2.06 -13.20 5.75
C GLN A 36 1.80 -11.69 5.89
N VAL A 37 0.83 -11.33 6.72
CA VAL A 37 0.60 -9.94 7.12
C VAL A 37 1.08 -9.74 8.54
N THR A 38 1.84 -8.67 8.75
CA THR A 38 2.37 -8.29 10.05
C THR A 38 2.05 -6.85 10.38
N ASP A 39 2.05 -6.55 11.66
CA ASP A 39 2.09 -5.18 12.16
C ASP A 39 3.43 -4.54 11.78
N ALA A 40 3.38 -3.36 11.21
CA ALA A 40 4.59 -2.68 10.70
C ALA A 40 5.47 -2.09 11.82
N ASP A 41 4.96 -1.97 13.05
CA ASP A 41 5.72 -1.42 14.18
C ASP A 41 6.52 -2.47 14.92
N ASP A 42 5.92 -3.66 15.16
CA ASP A 42 6.51 -4.68 16.02
C ASP A 42 6.70 -6.05 15.34
N GLY A 43 6.25 -6.21 14.09
CA GLY A 43 6.35 -7.44 13.33
C GLY A 43 5.38 -8.53 13.77
N THR A 44 4.45 -8.25 14.68
CA THR A 44 3.45 -9.20 15.14
C THR A 44 2.56 -9.67 13.99
N ALA A 45 2.33 -10.97 13.90
CA ALA A 45 1.45 -11.54 12.90
C ALA A 45 -0.01 -11.11 13.11
N LEU A 46 -0.67 -10.68 12.04
CA LEU A 46 -2.03 -10.14 12.09
C LEU A 46 -3.05 -11.12 11.51
N ALA A 47 -3.91 -11.66 12.38
CA ALA A 47 -5.05 -12.48 11.99
C ALA A 47 -6.23 -11.63 11.52
N GLY A 48 -7.07 -12.21 10.63
CA GLY A 48 -8.32 -11.58 10.17
C GLY A 48 -8.11 -10.33 9.31
N VAL A 49 -6.98 -10.21 8.64
CA VAL A 49 -6.76 -9.18 7.62
C VAL A 49 -7.43 -9.65 6.33
N SER A 50 -8.31 -8.86 5.75
CA SER A 50 -8.86 -9.11 4.41
C SER A 50 -7.77 -8.88 3.37
N ILE A 51 -7.58 -9.86 2.50
CA ILE A 51 -6.65 -9.81 1.36
C ILE A 51 -7.48 -9.90 0.09
N GLU A 52 -7.39 -8.88 -0.72
CA GLU A 52 -8.05 -8.83 -2.02
C GLU A 52 -6.98 -8.73 -3.10
N ILE A 53 -7.01 -9.65 -4.06
CA ILE A 53 -6.24 -9.55 -5.29
C ILE A 53 -7.20 -9.01 -6.34
N GLU A 54 -6.87 -7.86 -6.86
CA GLU A 54 -7.65 -7.19 -7.87
C GLU A 54 -6.89 -7.14 -9.18
N LYS A 55 -7.62 -7.35 -10.27
CA LYS A 55 -7.11 -7.32 -11.65
C LYS A 55 -7.76 -6.21 -12.45
N GLN A 56 -7.01 -5.59 -13.33
CA GLN A 56 -7.51 -4.67 -14.34
C GLN A 56 -7.77 -5.44 -15.63
N VAL A 57 -9.04 -5.58 -16.01
CA VAL A 57 -9.45 -6.39 -17.15
C VAL A 57 -9.32 -5.60 -18.46
N VAL A 58 -8.82 -6.27 -19.50
CA VAL A 58 -8.83 -5.75 -20.87
C VAL A 58 -10.11 -6.22 -21.55
N GLN A 59 -11.03 -5.30 -21.86
CA GLN A 59 -12.24 -5.60 -22.58
C GLN A 59 -12.17 -5.01 -24.02
N ASN A 60 -12.35 -5.85 -25.04
CA ASN A 60 -12.34 -5.44 -26.45
C ASN A 60 -11.07 -4.68 -26.88
N GLY A 61 -9.93 -5.02 -26.30
CA GLY A 61 -8.64 -4.35 -26.56
C GLY A 61 -8.50 -2.97 -25.92
N ILE A 62 -9.44 -2.57 -25.07
CA ILE A 62 -9.41 -1.31 -24.32
C ILE A 62 -9.10 -1.62 -22.85
N TYR A 63 -8.13 -0.92 -22.29
CA TYR A 63 -7.85 -0.98 -20.86
C TYR A 63 -8.99 -0.31 -20.08
N GLY A 64 -9.73 -1.11 -19.32
CA GLY A 64 -10.70 -0.59 -18.36
C GLY A 64 -9.97 0.09 -17.18
N ASN A 65 -10.45 1.25 -16.73
CA ASN A 65 -9.88 1.90 -15.53
C ASN A 65 -10.39 1.27 -14.21
N THR A 66 -11.15 0.18 -14.29
CA THR A 66 -11.78 -0.46 -13.14
C THR A 66 -11.06 -1.75 -12.77
N TYR A 67 -10.76 -1.89 -11.50
CA TYR A 67 -10.28 -3.13 -10.92
C TYR A 67 -11.47 -4.03 -10.54
N GLN A 68 -11.29 -5.35 -10.67
CA GLN A 68 -12.25 -6.38 -10.29
C GLN A 68 -11.56 -7.40 -9.41
N ASN A 69 -12.27 -7.93 -8.41
CA ASN A 69 -11.71 -8.95 -7.53
C ASN A 69 -11.42 -10.24 -8.31
N ALA A 70 -10.17 -10.69 -8.24
CA ALA A 70 -9.74 -12.00 -8.71
C ALA A 70 -9.75 -13.03 -7.59
N LEU A 71 -9.40 -12.60 -6.37
CA LEU A 71 -9.38 -13.42 -5.16
C LEU A 71 -9.74 -12.55 -3.95
N VAL A 72 -10.53 -13.09 -3.03
CA VAL A 72 -10.75 -12.54 -1.69
C VAL A 72 -10.48 -13.65 -0.68
N THR A 73 -9.60 -13.40 0.27
CA THR A 73 -9.26 -14.32 1.36
C THR A 73 -8.95 -13.54 2.63
N SER A 74 -8.61 -14.21 3.71
CA SER A 74 -8.22 -13.57 4.96
C SER A 74 -7.06 -14.29 5.63
N THR A 75 -6.29 -13.56 6.45
CA THR A 75 -5.20 -14.15 7.21
C THR A 75 -5.71 -15.01 8.37
N ASN A 76 -5.04 -16.12 8.60
CA ASN A 76 -5.26 -17.01 9.74
C ASN A 76 -4.61 -16.47 11.04
N SER A 77 -4.63 -17.28 12.11
CA SER A 77 -4.06 -16.90 13.43
C SER A 77 -2.55 -16.63 13.42
N SER A 78 -1.81 -17.13 12.43
CA SER A 78 -0.38 -16.85 12.25
C SER A 78 -0.11 -15.70 11.29
N GLY A 79 -1.15 -14.96 10.87
CA GLY A 79 -1.06 -13.90 9.88
C GLY A 79 -0.86 -14.39 8.45
N ALA A 80 -0.86 -15.70 8.21
CA ALA A 80 -0.63 -16.27 6.89
C ALA A 80 -1.91 -16.27 6.06
N PHE A 81 -1.76 -16.04 4.76
CA PHE A 81 -2.82 -16.17 3.76
C PHE A 81 -2.31 -16.95 2.56
N GLU A 82 -3.23 -17.59 1.86
CA GLU A 82 -3.00 -18.22 0.58
C GLU A 82 -4.27 -18.20 -0.26
N GLY A 83 -4.12 -18.34 -1.56
CA GLY A 83 -5.24 -18.44 -2.47
C GLY A 83 -4.82 -18.63 -3.91
N SER A 84 -5.81 -18.86 -4.77
CA SER A 84 -5.58 -19.03 -6.20
C SER A 84 -6.77 -18.50 -6.98
N TRP A 85 -6.53 -18.10 -8.22
CA TRP A 85 -7.55 -17.66 -9.18
C TRP A 85 -7.20 -18.11 -10.58
N LEU A 86 -8.20 -18.14 -11.47
CA LEU A 86 -8.02 -18.57 -12.85
C LEU A 86 -7.04 -17.69 -13.60
N ARG A 87 -6.18 -18.33 -14.38
CA ARG A 87 -5.26 -17.65 -15.30
C ARG A 87 -6.04 -17.07 -16.47
N GLU A 88 -5.99 -15.79 -16.61
CA GLU A 88 -6.66 -15.03 -17.66
C GLU A 88 -5.83 -13.78 -18.04
N ASN A 89 -6.19 -13.12 -19.13
CA ASN A 89 -5.50 -11.92 -19.56
C ASN A 89 -6.01 -10.70 -18.78
N PHE A 90 -5.10 -9.97 -18.16
CA PHE A 90 -5.36 -8.70 -17.49
C PHE A 90 -4.17 -7.75 -17.68
N ALA A 91 -4.39 -6.45 -17.48
CA ALA A 91 -3.40 -5.42 -17.72
C ALA A 91 -2.57 -5.10 -16.48
N ALA A 92 -3.13 -5.25 -15.29
CA ALA A 92 -2.48 -4.96 -14.02
C ALA A 92 -3.07 -5.82 -12.91
N LEU A 93 -2.26 -6.04 -11.89
CA LEU A 93 -2.62 -6.77 -10.69
C LEU A 93 -2.20 -5.97 -9.47
N ARG A 94 -3.05 -5.95 -8.44
CA ARG A 94 -2.69 -5.40 -7.14
C ARG A 94 -3.25 -6.23 -5.99
N LEU A 95 -2.55 -6.16 -4.86
CA LEU A 95 -2.97 -6.72 -3.59
C LEU A 95 -3.42 -5.57 -2.70
N LEU A 96 -4.62 -5.68 -2.12
CA LEU A 96 -5.09 -4.84 -1.04
C LEU A 96 -5.11 -5.67 0.24
N ALA A 97 -4.59 -5.08 1.33
CA ALA A 97 -4.68 -5.63 2.67
C ALA A 97 -5.43 -4.63 3.56
N THR A 98 -6.56 -5.06 4.12
CA THR A 98 -7.42 -4.21 4.94
C THR A 98 -7.76 -4.87 6.27
N LYS A 99 -7.75 -4.07 7.33
CA LYS A 99 -8.14 -4.49 8.68
C LYS A 99 -8.67 -3.28 9.44
N ASP A 100 -9.71 -3.50 10.25
CA ASP A 100 -10.25 -2.45 11.12
C ASP A 100 -9.17 -1.87 12.03
N ASN A 101 -9.15 -0.56 12.16
CA ASN A 101 -8.17 0.21 12.93
C ASN A 101 -6.72 0.14 12.41
N TYR A 102 -6.53 -0.31 11.16
CA TYR A 102 -5.24 -0.27 10.47
C TYR A 102 -5.34 0.55 9.18
N ILE A 103 -4.23 1.13 8.79
CA ILE A 103 -4.11 1.79 7.49
C ILE A 103 -4.03 0.71 6.42
N SER A 104 -4.94 0.76 5.45
CA SER A 104 -4.94 -0.16 4.31
C SER A 104 -3.63 -0.07 3.53
N SER A 105 -3.13 -1.21 3.08
CA SER A 105 -1.95 -1.27 2.21
C SER A 105 -2.35 -1.74 0.82
N GLU A 106 -1.89 -1.02 -0.19
CA GLU A 106 -2.01 -1.41 -1.60
C GLU A 106 -0.62 -1.70 -2.15
N LYS A 107 -0.48 -2.79 -2.90
CA LYS A 107 0.76 -3.17 -3.54
C LYS A 107 0.51 -3.69 -4.95
N SER A 108 1.14 -3.07 -5.93
CA SER A 108 1.18 -3.61 -7.29
C SER A 108 1.93 -4.93 -7.32
N LEU A 109 1.41 -5.91 -8.06
CA LEU A 109 2.03 -7.21 -8.27
C LEU A 109 2.52 -7.31 -9.71
N ASP A 110 3.71 -7.89 -9.88
CA ASP A 110 4.23 -8.16 -11.20
C ASP A 110 3.59 -9.45 -11.76
N ILE A 111 3.04 -9.37 -12.95
CA ILE A 111 2.37 -10.49 -13.61
C ILE A 111 3.37 -11.58 -13.96
N ASP A 112 4.58 -11.21 -14.32
CA ASP A 112 5.64 -12.13 -14.72
C ASP A 112 6.07 -13.05 -13.58
N ASP A 113 5.92 -12.61 -12.33
CA ASP A 113 6.21 -13.46 -11.15
C ASP A 113 5.31 -14.71 -11.09
N PHE A 114 4.13 -14.67 -11.70
CA PHE A 114 3.16 -15.76 -11.71
C PHE A 114 3.34 -16.76 -12.87
N GLU A 115 4.21 -16.45 -13.85
CA GLU A 115 4.40 -17.28 -15.04
C GLU A 115 5.03 -18.65 -14.73
N GLY A 116 5.75 -18.79 -13.63
CA GLY A 116 6.45 -20.00 -13.22
C GLY A 116 5.56 -21.14 -12.70
N GLY A 117 4.25 -20.89 -12.46
CA GLY A 117 3.30 -21.86 -11.89
C GLY A 117 3.53 -22.18 -10.40
N SER A 118 4.53 -21.60 -9.78
CA SER A 118 4.74 -21.64 -8.33
C SER A 118 3.96 -20.54 -7.65
N ALA A 119 3.59 -20.73 -6.37
CA ALA A 119 2.95 -19.67 -5.59
C ALA A 119 3.89 -18.49 -5.41
N VAL A 120 3.44 -17.30 -5.77
CA VAL A 120 4.16 -16.04 -5.49
C VAL A 120 4.10 -15.75 -3.99
N ILE A 121 5.24 -15.41 -3.40
CA ILE A 121 5.33 -15.08 -1.97
C ILE A 121 5.25 -13.57 -1.82
N GLN A 122 4.19 -13.10 -1.15
CA GLN A 122 3.95 -11.68 -0.93
C GLN A 122 3.69 -11.39 0.54
N ASN A 123 4.69 -10.87 1.24
CA ASN A 123 4.51 -10.40 2.62
C ASN A 123 4.10 -8.92 2.62
N VAL A 124 3.23 -8.55 3.56
CA VAL A 124 2.67 -7.21 3.71
C VAL A 124 2.80 -6.78 5.17
N ALA A 125 3.22 -5.54 5.38
CA ALA A 125 3.19 -4.91 6.70
C ALA A 125 2.17 -3.76 6.66
N ILE A 126 1.26 -3.71 7.65
CA ILE A 126 0.27 -2.64 7.77
C ILE A 126 0.43 -1.90 9.09
N TYR A 127 0.17 -0.59 9.07
CA TYR A 127 0.35 0.28 10.22
C TYR A 127 -0.95 0.42 11.01
N LYS A 128 -0.84 0.48 12.33
CA LYS A 128 -1.93 0.89 13.22
C LYS A 128 -2.43 2.28 12.81
N GLU A 129 -3.73 2.47 12.91
CA GLU A 129 -4.37 3.76 12.67
C GLU A 129 -4.39 4.62 13.93
N ALA A 130 -4.27 5.92 13.76
CA ALA A 130 -4.51 6.92 14.78
C ALA A 130 -5.14 8.16 14.16
N PHE A 131 -5.59 9.08 15.00
CA PHE A 131 -6.08 10.39 14.57
C PHE A 131 -5.38 11.51 15.32
N SER A 132 -5.06 12.59 14.63
CA SER A 132 -4.67 13.86 15.23
C SER A 132 -5.80 14.86 15.12
N SER A 133 -6.07 15.61 16.18
CA SER A 133 -7.05 16.70 16.20
C SER A 133 -6.35 17.98 16.66
N LEU A 134 -6.06 18.87 15.72
CA LEU A 134 -5.37 20.13 15.95
C LEU A 134 -6.39 21.26 15.91
N ARG A 135 -6.56 21.98 17.05
CA ARG A 135 -7.40 23.15 17.14
C ARG A 135 -6.53 24.41 17.09
N PHE A 136 -6.81 25.27 16.13
CA PHE A 136 -6.13 26.54 15.95
C PHE A 136 -7.01 27.65 16.48
N GLN A 137 -6.45 28.47 17.41
CA GLN A 137 -7.20 29.55 18.04
C GLN A 137 -6.40 30.84 18.00
N HIS A 138 -7.06 31.88 17.53
CA HIS A 138 -6.57 33.26 17.56
C HIS A 138 -7.72 34.18 17.94
N PHE A 139 -7.51 35.03 18.93
CA PHE A 139 -8.54 35.92 19.45
C PHE A 139 -8.02 37.35 19.53
N ASN A 140 -8.91 38.30 19.31
CA ASN A 140 -8.62 39.74 19.36
C ASN A 140 -7.53 40.20 18.36
N GLY A 141 -7.45 39.50 17.24
CA GLY A 141 -6.50 39.83 16.17
C GLY A 141 -7.04 40.91 15.22
N SER A 142 -6.34 41.05 14.10
CA SER A 142 -6.71 41.90 12.97
C SER A 142 -7.40 41.05 11.89
N SER A 143 -8.27 41.67 11.09
CA SER A 143 -8.87 41.02 9.92
C SER A 143 -7.84 40.56 8.87
N ASN A 144 -6.63 41.09 8.93
CA ASN A 144 -5.51 40.73 8.05
C ASN A 144 -4.61 39.64 8.61
N ASP A 145 -4.80 39.24 9.88
CA ASP A 145 -3.99 38.21 10.50
C ASP A 145 -4.25 36.86 9.78
N ARG A 146 -3.15 36.14 9.57
CA ARG A 146 -3.16 34.90 8.79
C ARG A 146 -2.43 33.77 9.52
N LEU A 147 -3.03 32.60 9.47
CA LEU A 147 -2.42 31.33 9.84
C LEU A 147 -2.28 30.46 8.58
N SER A 148 -1.10 29.95 8.33
CA SER A 148 -0.90 28.90 7.35
C SER A 148 -0.29 27.67 8.02
N PHE A 149 -0.76 26.50 7.62
CA PHE A 149 -0.43 25.22 8.24
C PHE A 149 -0.23 24.15 7.18
N THR A 150 0.73 23.27 7.40
CA THR A 150 0.91 22.03 6.59
C THR A 150 1.48 20.90 7.42
N PHE A 151 1.09 19.67 7.09
CA PHE A 151 1.78 18.49 7.57
C PHE A 151 3.03 18.23 6.73
N LEU A 152 4.10 17.74 7.39
CA LEU A 152 5.38 17.45 6.74
C LEU A 152 5.58 15.96 6.43
N ASN A 153 4.86 15.07 7.13
CA ASN A 153 4.97 13.62 6.98
C ASN A 153 3.60 12.91 7.08
N ALA A 154 2.54 13.56 6.60
CA ALA A 154 1.22 12.95 6.54
C ALA A 154 1.19 11.77 5.54
N ILE A 155 0.23 10.87 5.71
CA ILE A 155 -0.01 9.74 4.81
C ILE A 155 -0.57 10.29 3.49
N PHE A 156 0.14 10.09 2.39
CA PHE A 156 -0.24 10.63 1.08
C PHE A 156 -1.45 9.92 0.45
N ASP A 157 -1.60 8.62 0.71
CA ASP A 157 -2.62 7.77 0.07
C ASP A 157 -4.00 7.86 0.73
N CYS A 158 -4.10 8.64 1.78
CA CYS A 158 -5.34 8.90 2.48
C CYS A 158 -5.82 10.32 2.14
N ASN A 159 -7.03 10.46 1.69
CA ASN A 159 -7.70 11.77 1.50
C ASN A 159 -7.92 12.53 2.82
N CYS A 160 -7.27 12.14 3.90
CA CYS A 160 -7.50 12.61 5.26
C CYS A 160 -6.67 13.84 5.62
N CYS A 161 -5.38 13.86 5.25
CA CYS A 161 -4.45 14.93 5.55
C CYS A 161 -3.58 15.21 4.34
N SER A 162 -3.94 16.17 3.53
CA SER A 162 -3.04 16.59 2.44
C SER A 162 -1.82 17.31 3.02
N ASN A 163 -0.64 17.08 2.43
CA ASN A 163 0.57 17.88 2.69
C ASN A 163 0.51 19.26 2.02
N GLY A 164 -0.68 19.70 1.60
CA GLY A 164 -0.90 21.04 1.06
C GLY A 164 -1.07 22.06 2.18
N TRP A 165 -0.62 23.28 1.91
CA TRP A 165 -0.86 24.40 2.79
C TRP A 165 -2.36 24.68 2.93
N LYS A 166 -2.81 24.80 4.18
CA LYS A 166 -4.12 25.32 4.56
C LYS A 166 -3.91 26.68 5.17
N THR A 167 -4.72 27.65 4.76
CA THR A 167 -4.61 29.04 5.21
C THR A 167 -5.94 29.54 5.70
N TRP A 168 -5.93 30.17 6.86
CA TRP A 168 -7.07 30.89 7.44
C TRP A 168 -6.66 32.34 7.67
N GLN A 169 -7.62 33.25 7.54
CA GLN A 169 -7.42 34.66 7.73
C GLN A 169 -8.60 35.25 8.52
N GLY A 170 -8.31 36.15 9.45
CA GLY A 170 -9.32 36.83 10.24
C GLY A 170 -8.87 37.21 11.64
N ALA A 171 -9.66 38.06 12.30
CA ALA A 171 -9.41 38.53 13.66
C ALA A 171 -9.64 37.44 14.72
N ASP A 172 -10.64 36.60 14.49
CA ASP A 172 -11.04 35.56 15.40
C ASP A 172 -11.08 34.22 14.61
N ILE A 173 -10.08 33.39 14.84
CA ILE A 173 -9.97 32.05 14.23
C ILE A 173 -10.13 31.01 15.33
N ASP A 174 -11.11 30.15 15.16
CA ASP A 174 -11.30 28.94 15.96
C ASP A 174 -11.71 27.81 15.03
N THR A 175 -10.73 27.00 14.64
CA THR A 175 -10.95 25.91 13.70
C THR A 175 -10.23 24.66 14.14
N THR A 176 -10.79 23.49 13.80
CA THR A 176 -10.19 22.19 14.13
C THR A 176 -9.94 21.41 12.85
N LEU A 177 -8.75 20.85 12.75
CA LEU A 177 -8.35 19.95 11.69
C LEU A 177 -8.13 18.56 12.30
N THR A 178 -9.00 17.62 11.96
CA THR A 178 -8.84 16.22 12.35
C THR A 178 -8.30 15.41 11.17
N CYS A 179 -7.27 14.63 11.43
CA CYS A 179 -6.55 13.92 10.40
C CYS A 179 -6.21 12.49 10.84
N ARG A 180 -6.33 11.56 9.90
CA ARG A 180 -5.84 10.19 10.01
C ARG A 180 -4.31 10.17 9.99
N ALA A 181 -3.68 9.39 10.86
CA ALA A 181 -2.23 9.30 10.99
C ALA A 181 -1.80 7.85 11.24
N TYR A 182 -0.51 7.58 11.07
CA TYR A 182 0.09 6.33 11.55
C TYR A 182 0.13 6.33 13.08
N GLY A 183 -0.38 5.28 13.70
CA GLY A 183 -0.30 5.06 15.13
C GLY A 183 1.14 4.88 15.61
N ASN A 184 1.39 5.21 16.87
CA ASN A 184 2.69 5.13 17.54
C ASN A 184 3.81 5.92 16.84
N ARG A 185 3.45 7.02 16.16
CA ARG A 185 4.39 7.84 15.39
C ARG A 185 4.19 9.32 15.63
N TRP A 186 5.27 10.07 15.44
CA TRP A 186 5.25 11.52 15.44
C TRP A 186 4.75 12.05 14.10
N LEU A 187 3.65 12.79 14.13
CA LEU A 187 3.16 13.58 13.01
C LEU A 187 3.74 14.97 13.08
N LYS A 188 4.60 15.34 12.14
CA LYS A 188 5.28 16.63 12.06
C LYS A 188 4.44 17.60 11.26
N TYR A 189 4.46 18.86 11.70
CA TYR A 189 3.76 19.94 11.01
C TYR A 189 4.53 21.25 11.08
N GLN A 190 4.22 22.16 10.17
CA GLN A 190 4.73 23.51 10.12
C GLN A 190 3.60 24.51 10.25
N VAL A 191 3.82 25.53 11.04
CA VAL A 191 2.92 26.66 11.23
C VAL A 191 3.63 27.93 10.77
N LEU A 192 2.92 28.75 10.00
CA LEU A 192 3.33 30.12 9.65
C LEU A 192 2.23 31.04 10.14
N THR A 193 2.58 32.05 10.91
CA THR A 193 1.65 33.10 11.33
C THR A 193 2.13 34.46 10.84
N GLN A 194 1.19 35.26 10.37
CA GLN A 194 1.37 36.65 10.01
C GLN A 194 0.42 37.47 10.86
N LEU A 195 0.97 38.21 11.84
CA LEU A 195 0.20 38.97 12.81
C LEU A 195 0.60 40.45 12.67
N GLY A 196 -0.22 41.24 12.00
CA GLY A 196 0.11 42.63 11.64
C GLY A 196 1.37 42.70 10.76
N SER A 197 2.48 43.23 11.29
CA SER A 197 3.77 43.29 10.61
C SER A 197 4.76 42.21 11.06
N SER A 198 4.36 41.28 11.88
CA SER A 198 5.22 40.24 12.44
C SER A 198 4.89 38.86 11.82
N ASP A 199 5.90 38.25 11.23
CA ASP A 199 5.82 36.90 10.67
C ASP A 199 6.61 35.94 11.56
N THR A 200 5.98 34.80 11.89
CA THR A 200 6.60 33.72 12.66
C THR A 200 6.44 32.40 11.97
N SER A 201 7.48 31.58 12.00
CA SER A 201 7.43 30.21 11.48
C SER A 201 8.05 29.25 12.48
N TYR A 202 7.40 28.13 12.70
CA TYR A 202 7.98 27.05 13.50
C TYR A 202 7.52 25.67 13.00
N VAL A 203 8.32 24.66 13.33
CA VAL A 203 8.01 23.25 13.10
C VAL A 203 7.83 22.60 14.47
N ASP A 204 6.79 21.80 14.59
CA ASP A 204 6.50 21.04 15.80
C ASP A 204 5.92 19.67 15.43
N SER A 205 5.60 18.83 16.42
CA SER A 205 5.08 17.49 16.19
C SER A 205 4.11 17.09 17.28
N ILE A 206 3.19 16.19 16.92
CA ILE A 206 2.25 15.55 17.84
C ILE A 206 2.45 14.03 17.76
N TYR A 207 2.58 13.36 18.91
CA TYR A 207 2.63 11.91 18.95
C TYR A 207 1.23 11.35 18.82
N CYS A 208 1.00 10.52 17.80
CA CYS A 208 -0.27 9.89 17.53
C CYS A 208 -0.27 8.48 18.12
N GLU A 209 -0.84 8.31 19.30
CA GLU A 209 -0.98 7.00 19.93
C GLU A 209 -1.93 6.12 19.12
N ALA A 210 -1.54 4.85 18.89
CA ALA A 210 -2.32 3.91 18.08
C ALA A 210 -3.76 3.76 18.61
N PHE A 211 -4.71 3.68 17.69
CA PHE A 211 -6.14 3.46 17.95
C PHE A 211 -6.84 4.59 18.74
N THR A 212 -6.18 5.73 18.89
CA THR A 212 -6.72 6.88 19.61
C THR A 212 -6.75 8.14 18.76
N THR A 213 -7.44 9.17 19.29
CA THR A 213 -7.36 10.54 18.78
C THR A 213 -6.52 11.38 19.74
N THR A 214 -5.36 11.83 19.30
CA THR A 214 -4.54 12.75 20.07
C THR A 214 -4.89 14.19 19.69
N SER A 215 -5.23 15.02 20.70
CA SER A 215 -5.63 16.41 20.47
C SER A 215 -4.57 17.39 20.94
N ARG A 216 -4.43 18.51 20.22
CA ARG A 216 -3.57 19.64 20.61
C ARG A 216 -4.22 20.95 20.27
N ASN A 217 -4.10 21.93 21.19
CA ASN A 217 -4.50 23.31 20.95
C ASN A 217 -3.27 24.14 20.56
N ILE A 218 -3.36 24.89 19.47
CA ILE A 218 -2.33 25.78 18.93
C ILE A 218 -2.92 27.19 19.02
N GLN A 219 -2.39 27.98 19.95
CA GLN A 219 -2.73 29.39 20.14
C GLN A 219 -1.62 30.26 19.55
N TYR A 220 -1.98 31.35 18.88
CA TYR A 220 -1.04 32.26 18.21
C TYR A 220 -1.54 33.71 18.17
#